data_2eed3e0eacd69c77e9b7dd6ba9460a61
#
_entry.id   2eed3e0eacd69c77e9b7dd6ba9460a61
#
_cell.length_a   1.000
_cell.length_b   1.000
_cell.length_c   1.000
_cell.angle_alpha   90.00
_cell.angle_beta   90.00
_cell.angle_gamma   90.00
#
_symmetry.space_group_name_H-M   'P 1'
#
loop_
_entity.id
_entity.type
_entity.pdbx_description
1 polymer ?
#
loop_
_entity_poly.entity_id
_entity_poly.type
_entity_poly.pdbx_seq_one_letter_code
_entity_poly.pdbx_strand_id
1 'polypeptide(L)'
;TMSRAAGTGLVFDLSERIRINADAAGPSFMQSGSEVASLYTIASDWTAQQKDSFSVSKNCNTAACTSSERATFDLLTWRQKVRDSMPQGGAMLSGNKRDGITVTLMWFDKEFTDGSSDATLQKAPTCNADQSGMARQTCCPAEAKAVEGVRCSRFSFVP
;
A
#
# COMPACT_ATOMS: atom_id res chain seq x y z
N THR A 1 -4.26 10.11 15.23
CA THR A 1 -4.78 8.99 14.44
C THR A 1 -4.98 9.37 12.99
N MET A 2 -4.52 8.52 12.09
CA MET A 2 -4.74 8.70 10.68
C MET A 2 -6.22 8.46 10.35
N SER A 3 -6.84 9.44 9.73
CA SER A 3 -8.21 9.27 9.23
C SER A 3 -8.18 8.64 7.84
N ARG A 4 -9.30 8.02 7.44
CA ARG A 4 -9.44 7.50 6.08
C ARG A 4 -9.34 8.63 5.03
N ALA A 5 -9.77 9.84 5.36
CA ALA A 5 -9.66 11.00 4.47
C ALA A 5 -8.20 11.34 4.17
N ALA A 6 -7.32 11.29 5.17
CA ALA A 6 -5.88 11.53 4.98
C ALA A 6 -5.26 10.39 4.15
N GLY A 7 -5.68 9.15 4.38
CA GLY A 7 -5.28 8.01 3.55
C GLY A 7 -5.70 8.16 2.09
N THR A 8 -6.88 8.72 1.83
CA THR A 8 -7.37 8.98 0.48
C THR A 8 -6.39 9.89 -0.29
N GLY A 9 -5.83 10.89 0.37
CA GLY A 9 -4.84 11.78 -0.26
C GLY A 9 -3.57 11.05 -0.70
N LEU A 10 -3.08 10.13 0.14
CA LEU A 10 -1.92 9.31 -0.20
C LEU A 10 -2.22 8.37 -1.38
N VAL A 11 -3.38 7.75 -1.38
CA VAL A 11 -3.81 6.85 -2.47
C VAL A 11 -4.01 7.62 -3.76
N PHE A 12 -4.58 8.83 -3.70
CA PHE A 12 -4.73 9.69 -4.86
C PHE A 12 -3.37 10.03 -5.48
N ASP A 13 -2.38 10.40 -4.67
CA ASP A 13 -1.02 10.66 -5.14
C ASP A 13 -0.44 9.43 -5.86
N LEU A 14 -0.59 8.24 -5.28
CA LEU A 14 -0.14 7.01 -5.92
C LEU A 14 -0.86 6.75 -7.26
N SER A 15 -2.17 6.93 -7.30
CA SER A 15 -2.95 6.71 -8.51
C SER A 15 -2.51 7.65 -9.65
N GLU A 16 -2.17 8.89 -9.35
CA GLU A 16 -1.66 9.84 -10.33
C GLU A 16 -0.28 9.42 -10.86
N ARG A 17 0.60 8.96 -9.98
CA ARG A 17 1.92 8.44 -10.39
C ARG A 17 1.79 7.25 -11.32
N ILE A 18 0.90 6.32 -11.01
CA ILE A 18 0.64 5.13 -11.85
C ILE A 18 0.02 5.53 -13.18
N ARG A 19 -0.91 6.48 -13.18
CA ARG A 19 -1.57 6.96 -14.40
C ARG A 19 -0.56 7.57 -15.38
N ILE A 20 0.39 8.34 -14.87
CA ILE A 20 1.45 8.95 -15.68
C ILE A 20 2.42 7.90 -16.26
N ASN A 21 2.59 6.78 -15.58
CA ASN A 21 3.51 5.70 -15.96
C ASN A 21 2.77 4.37 -16.13
N ALA A 22 1.62 4.41 -16.81
CA ALA A 22 0.69 3.28 -16.87
C ALA A 22 1.28 2.02 -17.50
N ASP A 23 2.28 2.13 -18.36
CA ASP A 23 2.93 0.98 -18.99
C ASP A 23 3.58 0.05 -17.96
N ALA A 24 4.04 0.60 -16.84
CA ALA A 24 4.65 -0.19 -15.76
C ALA A 24 3.60 -0.89 -14.88
N ALA A 25 2.32 -0.56 -15.03
CA ALA A 25 1.24 -1.13 -14.22
C ALA A 25 0.58 -2.38 -14.83
N GLY A 26 1.20 -2.98 -15.82
CA GLY A 26 0.71 -4.18 -16.49
C GLY A 26 0.00 -3.88 -17.82
N PRO A 27 -0.55 -4.88 -18.50
CA PRO A 27 -1.20 -4.72 -19.80
C PRO A 27 -2.61 -4.14 -19.67
N SER A 28 -3.06 -3.45 -20.74
CA SER A 28 -4.43 -2.95 -20.83
C SER A 28 -5.44 -4.04 -21.16
N PHE A 29 -5.01 -5.11 -21.82
CA PHE A 29 -5.88 -6.19 -22.30
C PHE A 29 -5.41 -7.54 -21.78
N MET A 30 -6.37 -8.45 -21.62
CA MET A 30 -6.03 -9.86 -21.43
C MET A 30 -5.43 -10.41 -22.72
N GLN A 31 -4.15 -10.77 -22.66
CA GLN A 31 -3.56 -11.63 -23.67
C GLN A 31 -3.48 -13.03 -23.08
N SER A 32 -4.05 -13.99 -23.78
CA SER A 32 -3.99 -15.39 -23.39
C SER A 32 -2.54 -15.83 -23.23
N GLY A 33 -2.19 -16.29 -22.04
CA GLY A 33 -0.85 -16.82 -21.75
C GLY A 33 0.21 -15.81 -21.36
N SER A 34 -0.11 -14.51 -21.23
CA SER A 34 0.84 -13.53 -20.69
C SER A 34 0.41 -13.03 -19.32
N GLU A 35 1.11 -13.46 -18.30
CA GLU A 35 1.07 -12.81 -17.01
C GLU A 35 2.05 -11.63 -17.02
N VAL A 36 1.56 -10.45 -17.28
CA VAL A 36 2.38 -9.25 -17.15
C VAL A 36 2.11 -8.66 -15.77
N ALA A 37 3.06 -8.89 -14.88
CA ALA A 37 3.01 -8.34 -13.54
C ALA A 37 3.15 -6.83 -13.57
N SER A 38 2.39 -6.15 -12.74
CA SER A 38 2.60 -4.74 -12.47
C SER A 38 3.90 -4.54 -11.70
N LEU A 39 4.67 -3.54 -12.08
CA LEU A 39 5.85 -3.13 -11.31
C LEU A 39 5.46 -2.32 -10.08
N TYR A 40 4.24 -1.80 -10.02
CA TYR A 40 3.69 -1.12 -8.85
C TYR A 40 3.13 -2.16 -7.88
N THR A 41 4.02 -2.85 -7.18
CA THR A 41 3.68 -3.92 -6.25
C THR A 41 4.53 -3.79 -4.99
N ILE A 42 3.89 -3.94 -3.82
CA ILE A 42 4.56 -3.99 -2.52
C ILE A 42 4.00 -5.22 -1.79
N ALA A 43 4.83 -6.23 -1.58
CA ALA A 43 4.41 -7.50 -1.01
C ALA A 43 5.15 -7.87 0.29
N SER A 44 6.10 -7.06 0.73
CA SER A 44 6.83 -7.31 1.98
C SER A 44 5.93 -7.12 3.20
N ASP A 45 6.17 -7.89 4.25
CA ASP A 45 5.37 -7.78 5.47
C ASP A 45 5.67 -6.48 6.24
N TRP A 46 4.79 -6.17 7.22
CA TRP A 46 4.88 -4.93 7.97
C TRP A 46 6.21 -4.79 8.72
N THR A 47 6.67 -5.86 9.36
CA THR A 47 7.92 -5.85 10.14
C THR A 47 9.13 -5.62 9.25
N ALA A 48 9.17 -6.26 8.08
CA ALA A 48 10.24 -6.06 7.11
C ALA A 48 10.26 -4.61 6.60
N GLN A 49 9.09 -4.05 6.33
CA GLN A 49 8.99 -2.67 5.85
C GLN A 49 9.52 -1.65 6.85
N GLN A 50 9.45 -1.94 8.16
CA GLN A 50 9.98 -1.04 9.17
C GLN A 50 11.51 -0.90 9.10
N LYS A 51 12.18 -1.87 8.52
CA LYS A 51 13.63 -1.90 8.37
C LYS A 51 14.09 -1.35 7.02
N ASP A 52 13.19 -1.13 6.08
CA ASP A 52 13.52 -0.68 4.74
C ASP A 52 14.00 0.76 4.74
N SER A 53 14.99 1.03 3.90
CA SER A 53 15.41 2.37 3.53
C SER A 53 14.82 2.69 2.15
N PHE A 54 14.19 3.85 2.04
CA PHE A 54 13.55 4.28 0.78
C PHE A 54 14.47 5.23 0.00
N SER A 55 15.76 4.91 -0.02
CA SER A 55 16.76 5.69 -0.76
C SER A 55 16.57 5.52 -2.25
N VAL A 56 16.51 6.64 -2.96
CA VAL A 56 16.34 6.68 -4.41
C VAL A 56 17.71 6.64 -5.08
N SER A 57 17.96 5.62 -5.90
CA SER A 57 19.22 5.49 -6.64
C SER A 57 19.27 6.36 -7.89
N LYS A 58 18.11 6.61 -8.51
CA LYS A 58 17.98 7.48 -9.68
C LYS A 58 16.82 8.41 -9.51
N ASN A 59 17.11 9.72 -9.57
CA ASN A 59 16.11 10.76 -9.40
C ASN A 59 15.48 11.10 -10.75
N CYS A 60 14.25 10.66 -10.97
CA CYS A 60 13.53 10.89 -12.22
C CYS A 60 13.05 12.33 -12.42
N ASN A 61 13.19 13.18 -11.40
CA ASN A 61 12.91 14.63 -11.55
C ASN A 61 14.07 15.35 -12.23
N THR A 62 15.28 14.80 -12.16
CA THR A 62 16.50 15.43 -12.69
C THR A 62 17.16 14.64 -13.81
N ALA A 63 16.72 13.42 -14.07
CA ALA A 63 17.26 12.54 -15.09
C ALA A 63 16.15 11.83 -15.85
N ALA A 64 16.40 11.47 -17.09
CA ALA A 64 15.47 10.67 -17.88
C ALA A 64 15.41 9.24 -17.34
N CYS A 65 14.20 8.70 -17.14
CA CYS A 65 13.98 7.37 -16.62
C CYS A 65 13.19 6.52 -17.59
N THR A 66 13.51 5.22 -17.65
CA THR A 66 12.63 4.23 -18.28
C THR A 66 11.37 4.06 -17.44
N SER A 67 10.35 3.38 -17.98
CA SER A 67 9.12 3.07 -17.23
C SER A 67 9.42 2.29 -15.95
N SER A 68 10.34 1.35 -16.01
CA SER A 68 10.76 0.56 -14.85
C SER A 68 11.50 1.39 -13.80
N GLU A 69 12.41 2.25 -14.23
CA GLU A 69 13.13 3.16 -13.33
C GLU A 69 12.18 4.14 -12.65
N ARG A 70 11.20 4.66 -13.40
CA ARG A 70 10.18 5.56 -12.84
C ARG A 70 9.29 4.84 -11.83
N ALA A 71 8.91 3.59 -12.10
CA ALA A 71 8.11 2.82 -11.13
C ALA A 71 8.87 2.64 -9.82
N THR A 72 10.15 2.34 -9.87
CA THR A 72 11.01 2.23 -8.68
C THR A 72 11.08 3.56 -7.94
N PHE A 73 11.34 4.66 -8.65
CA PHE A 73 11.38 6.00 -8.09
C PHE A 73 10.05 6.37 -7.43
N ASP A 74 8.93 6.12 -8.13
CA ASP A 74 7.59 6.43 -7.64
C ASP A 74 7.28 5.67 -6.35
N LEU A 75 7.57 4.36 -6.31
CA LEU A 75 7.28 3.54 -5.14
C LEU A 75 8.12 3.97 -3.94
N LEU A 76 9.42 4.18 -4.12
CA LEU A 76 10.30 4.59 -3.02
C LEU A 76 9.89 5.96 -2.46
N THR A 77 9.61 6.91 -3.35
CA THR A 77 9.18 8.26 -2.97
C THR A 77 7.83 8.23 -2.25
N TRP A 78 6.89 7.46 -2.77
CA TRP A 78 5.56 7.34 -2.17
C TRP A 78 5.61 6.61 -0.82
N ARG A 79 6.39 5.54 -0.71
CA ARG A 79 6.54 4.80 0.55
C ARG A 79 7.15 5.68 1.64
N GLN A 80 8.12 6.53 1.28
CA GLN A 80 8.67 7.50 2.23
C GLN A 80 7.59 8.48 2.69
N LYS A 81 6.73 8.93 1.78
CA LYS A 81 5.62 9.82 2.09
C LYS A 81 4.61 9.18 3.04
N VAL A 82 4.30 7.90 2.83
CA VAL A 82 3.44 7.12 3.73
C VAL A 82 4.06 7.04 5.13
N ARG A 83 5.35 6.72 5.20
CA ARG A 83 6.06 6.62 6.47
C ARG A 83 6.08 7.96 7.22
N ASP A 84 6.28 9.05 6.52
CA ASP A 84 6.33 10.39 7.12
C ASP A 84 4.94 10.87 7.57
N SER A 85 3.89 10.37 6.94
CA SER A 85 2.50 10.81 7.21
C SER A 85 1.83 10.01 8.32
N MET A 86 2.32 8.82 8.65
CA MET A 86 1.69 7.91 9.61
C MET A 86 2.72 7.31 10.54
N PRO A 87 2.38 7.08 11.82
CA PRO A 87 3.29 6.40 12.75
C PRO A 87 3.67 5.01 12.22
N GLN A 88 4.94 4.78 11.97
CA GLN A 88 5.45 3.52 11.40
C GLN A 88 4.71 3.09 10.13
N GLY A 89 4.39 4.06 9.28
CA GLY A 89 3.57 3.84 8.10
C GLY A 89 4.19 2.87 7.11
N GLY A 90 3.34 2.00 6.58
CA GLY A 90 3.68 1.06 5.53
C GLY A 90 2.50 0.83 4.61
N ALA A 91 2.71 0.07 3.55
CA ALA A 91 1.65 -0.20 2.60
C ALA A 91 1.86 -1.54 1.91
N MET A 92 0.74 -2.17 1.53
CA MET A 92 0.71 -3.30 0.60
C MET A 92 0.07 -2.80 -0.68
N LEU A 93 0.55 -3.28 -1.80
CA LEU A 93 0.08 -2.86 -3.12
C LEU A 93 0.02 -4.07 -4.03
N SER A 94 -1.15 -4.34 -4.60
CA SER A 94 -1.38 -5.49 -5.46
C SER A 94 -2.30 -5.14 -6.63
N GLY A 95 -2.35 -6.03 -7.60
CA GLY A 95 -3.19 -5.85 -8.78
C GLY A 95 -2.45 -5.21 -9.94
N ASN A 96 -3.21 -4.78 -10.93
CA ASN A 96 -2.69 -4.16 -12.14
C ASN A 96 -3.71 -3.18 -12.72
N LYS A 97 -3.32 -2.44 -13.76
CA LYS A 97 -4.21 -1.42 -14.35
C LYS A 97 -5.44 -2.01 -15.04
N ARG A 98 -5.39 -3.28 -15.45
CA ARG A 98 -6.53 -3.95 -16.10
C ARG A 98 -7.59 -4.37 -15.09
N ASP A 99 -7.16 -5.03 -14.02
CA ASP A 99 -8.06 -5.65 -13.05
C ASP A 99 -8.37 -4.74 -11.86
N GLY A 100 -7.66 -3.63 -11.76
CA GLY A 100 -7.73 -2.73 -10.63
C GLY A 100 -6.58 -2.94 -9.66
N ILE A 101 -6.29 -1.91 -8.91
CA ILE A 101 -5.19 -1.89 -7.94
C ILE A 101 -5.79 -1.77 -6.54
N THR A 102 -5.29 -2.59 -5.62
CA THR A 102 -5.66 -2.55 -4.22
C THR A 102 -4.47 -2.04 -3.41
N VAL A 103 -4.73 -1.03 -2.59
CA VAL A 103 -3.75 -0.44 -1.67
C VAL A 103 -4.25 -0.67 -0.26
N THR A 104 -3.40 -1.23 0.60
CA THR A 104 -3.67 -1.29 2.04
C THR A 104 -2.63 -0.42 2.73
N LEU A 105 -3.07 0.66 3.36
CA LEU A 105 -2.22 1.48 4.22
C LEU A 105 -2.19 0.86 5.61
N MET A 106 -1.01 0.85 6.23
CA MET A 106 -0.81 0.26 7.55
C MET A 106 -0.07 1.25 8.43
N TRP A 107 -0.48 1.37 9.69
CA TRP A 107 0.20 2.24 10.66
C TRP A 107 0.02 1.71 12.06
N PHE A 108 0.95 2.07 12.95
CA PHE A 108 0.84 1.73 14.36
C PHE A 108 -0.04 2.76 15.07
N ASP A 109 -1.00 2.27 15.85
CA ASP A 109 -1.90 3.09 16.64
C ASP A 109 -1.92 2.57 18.07
N LYS A 110 -1.32 3.33 18.97
CA LYS A 110 -1.27 2.97 20.40
C LYS A 110 -2.65 2.96 21.07
N GLU A 111 -3.64 3.60 20.44
CA GLU A 111 -5.02 3.62 20.91
C GLU A 111 -5.83 2.42 20.43
N PHE A 112 -5.26 1.57 19.58
CA PHE A 112 -5.93 0.37 19.08
C PHE A 112 -5.87 -0.72 20.14
N THR A 113 -6.75 -0.61 21.13
CA THR A 113 -6.79 -1.50 22.29
C THR A 113 -8.16 -2.18 22.38
N ASP A 114 -8.24 -3.19 23.23
CA ASP A 114 -9.48 -3.94 23.48
C ASP A 114 -10.49 -3.18 24.37
N GLY A 115 -10.14 -1.98 24.84
CA GLY A 115 -11.01 -1.17 25.68
C GLY A 115 -11.15 -1.66 27.13
N SER A 116 -10.41 -2.69 27.53
CA SER A 116 -10.41 -3.18 28.90
C SER A 116 -9.66 -2.23 29.85
N SER A 117 -9.83 -2.41 31.15
CA SER A 117 -9.13 -1.63 32.18
C SER A 117 -7.61 -1.80 32.10
N ASP A 118 -7.13 -2.92 31.58
CA ASP A 118 -5.71 -3.20 31.35
C ASP A 118 -5.32 -2.98 29.90
N ALA A 119 -5.96 -2.09 29.21
CA ALA A 119 -5.85 -1.70 27.80
C ALA A 119 -4.71 -2.40 27.03
N THR A 120 -5.00 -3.58 26.49
CA THR A 120 -4.06 -4.37 25.69
C THR A 120 -4.21 -4.04 24.22
N LEU A 121 -3.09 -3.87 23.52
CA LEU A 121 -3.12 -3.64 22.07
C LEU A 121 -3.84 -4.79 21.35
N GLN A 122 -4.71 -4.43 20.42
CA GLN A 122 -5.46 -5.36 19.60
C GLN A 122 -4.74 -5.69 18.32
N LYS A 123 -4.98 -6.90 17.81
CA LYS A 123 -4.56 -7.29 16.48
C LYS A 123 -5.75 -7.12 15.53
N ALA A 124 -5.53 -6.45 14.40
CA ALA A 124 -6.58 -6.29 13.39
C ALA A 124 -6.97 -7.65 12.81
N PRO A 125 -8.27 -7.83 12.47
CA PRO A 125 -8.70 -9.05 11.79
C PRO A 125 -7.94 -9.23 10.47
N THR A 126 -7.60 -10.48 10.15
CA THR A 126 -7.02 -10.82 8.87
C THR A 126 -8.10 -10.83 7.79
N CYS A 127 -7.80 -10.28 6.62
CA CYS A 127 -8.75 -10.25 5.51
C CYS A 127 -9.10 -11.66 5.04
N ASN A 128 -10.39 -11.89 4.78
CA ASN A 128 -10.91 -13.13 4.22
C ASN A 128 -12.07 -12.84 3.25
N ALA A 129 -12.50 -13.87 2.52
CA ALA A 129 -13.51 -13.74 1.47
C ALA A 129 -14.93 -13.44 2.00
N ASP A 130 -15.18 -13.73 3.28
CA ASP A 130 -16.52 -13.61 3.87
C ASP A 130 -16.80 -12.19 4.39
N GLN A 131 -15.78 -11.35 4.46
CA GLN A 131 -15.92 -9.98 4.96
C GLN A 131 -16.53 -9.06 3.92
N SER A 132 -17.34 -8.10 4.40
CA SER A 132 -17.95 -7.06 3.58
C SER A 132 -17.98 -5.75 4.36
N GLY A 133 -18.23 -4.64 3.66
CA GLY A 133 -18.37 -3.32 4.26
C GLY A 133 -17.11 -2.89 5.02
N MET A 134 -17.29 -2.37 6.22
CA MET A 134 -16.19 -1.86 7.04
C MET A 134 -15.17 -2.94 7.41
N ALA A 135 -15.61 -4.16 7.68
CA ALA A 135 -14.70 -5.26 8.00
C ALA A 135 -13.72 -5.52 6.86
N ARG A 136 -14.17 -5.43 5.62
CA ARG A 136 -13.33 -5.59 4.43
C ARG A 136 -12.36 -4.43 4.24
N GLN A 137 -12.75 -3.23 4.65
CA GLN A 137 -11.94 -2.02 4.49
C GLN A 137 -10.90 -1.85 5.59
N THR A 138 -11.07 -2.50 6.74
CA THR A 138 -10.20 -2.32 7.91
C THR A 138 -9.44 -3.58 8.30
N CYS A 139 -9.62 -4.69 7.60
CA CYS A 139 -8.83 -5.89 7.82
C CYS A 139 -7.40 -5.70 7.30
N CYS A 140 -6.46 -6.46 7.86
CA CYS A 140 -5.09 -6.49 7.36
C CYS A 140 -4.88 -7.73 6.48
N PRO A 141 -4.24 -7.60 5.31
CA PRO A 141 -3.92 -8.77 4.49
C PRO A 141 -3.06 -9.77 5.25
N ALA A 142 -3.26 -11.06 5.01
CA ALA A 142 -2.49 -12.10 5.67
C ALA A 142 -0.97 -11.95 5.42
N GLU A 143 -0.61 -11.54 4.22
CA GLU A 143 0.78 -11.36 3.79
C GLU A 143 1.48 -10.23 4.54
N ALA A 144 0.71 -9.27 5.06
CA ALA A 144 1.26 -8.15 5.83
C ALA A 144 1.82 -8.60 7.18
N LYS A 145 1.33 -9.70 7.72
CA LYS A 145 1.71 -10.23 9.04
C LYS A 145 1.70 -9.13 10.09
N ALA A 146 0.59 -8.36 10.10
CA ALA A 146 0.44 -7.21 10.98
C ALA A 146 0.48 -7.64 12.45
N VAL A 147 1.26 -6.92 13.23
CA VAL A 147 1.39 -7.17 14.67
C VAL A 147 0.33 -6.38 15.44
N GLU A 148 0.23 -6.64 16.74
CA GLU A 148 -0.69 -5.91 17.62
C GLU A 148 -0.42 -4.42 17.55
N GLY A 149 -1.49 -3.64 17.53
CA GLY A 149 -1.43 -2.18 17.42
C GLY A 149 -1.41 -1.64 15.99
N VAL A 150 -1.24 -2.51 14.99
CA VAL A 150 -1.23 -2.08 13.59
C VAL A 150 -2.65 -2.06 13.04
N ARG A 151 -3.04 -0.91 12.50
CA ARG A 151 -4.30 -0.72 11.79
C ARG A 151 -4.07 -0.74 10.30
N CYS A 152 -5.09 -1.18 9.57
CA CYS A 152 -5.09 -1.19 8.11
C CYS A 152 -6.29 -0.45 7.56
N SER A 153 -6.10 0.17 6.40
CA SER A 153 -7.18 0.78 5.63
C SER A 153 -6.99 0.44 4.16
N ARG A 154 -8.02 -0.14 3.56
CA ARG A 154 -7.97 -0.66 2.20
C ARG A 154 -8.65 0.28 1.23
N PHE A 155 -8.02 0.50 0.09
CA PHE A 155 -8.51 1.30 -1.02
C PHE A 155 -8.34 0.52 -2.32
N SER A 156 -9.23 0.75 -3.26
CA SER A 156 -9.14 0.16 -4.60
C SER A 156 -9.40 1.23 -5.65
N PHE A 157 -8.67 1.15 -6.76
CA PHE A 157 -8.88 2.07 -7.88
C PHE A 157 -8.45 1.43 -9.19
N VAL A 158 -8.96 1.97 -10.29
CA VAL A 158 -8.51 1.65 -11.65
C VAL A 158 -7.84 2.89 -12.20
N PRO A 159 -6.55 2.83 -12.54
CA PRO A 159 -5.81 3.99 -13.03
C PRO A 159 -6.33 4.53 -14.35
#